data_cbf1384443e358016c42df8752d1ffad
#
_entry.id   cbf1384443e358016c42df8752d1ffad
#
_cell.length_a   1.000
_cell.length_b   1.000
_cell.length_c   1.000
_cell.angle_alpha   90.00
_cell.angle_beta   90.00
_cell.angle_gamma   90.00
#
_symmetry.space_group_name_H-M   'P 1'
#
loop_
_entity.id
_entity.type
_entity.pdbx_description
1 polymer ?
#
loop_
_entity_poly.entity_id
_entity_poly.type
_entity_poly.pdbx_seq_one_letter_code
_entity_poly.pdbx_strand_id
1 'polypeptide(L)'
;LHDAMLKIIPQGIFIGFTGTPLFREDKVTTREKFGDFIHCYKYDEAVRDGVVLDLMYEARDIESHLISDDIDEKFEAKTKAIYNTRTEGLNEWAREKIRAKLKERWATMQKINSSRMRQNMIVTDIMFDMDTKPRLMSGKGNALLVVSSIYQACTCYELFAATELKGKCAIVTSYKPSPGDISKEDSGEGLNEKLKQYEIYGRMLSEYFTLPPDQAITKAEQFEKEVKKKFVEEPGQMKLLIVVDKLLTGFDAPSATYLYIDKHMQDHGLFQAICRVNRLDG
;
A
#
# COMPACT_ATOMS: atom_id res chain seq x y z
N LEU A 1 -8.85 25.18 8.41
CA LEU A 1 -7.71 26.11 8.27
C LEU A 1 -8.11 27.34 7.44
N HIS A 2 -8.68 27.17 6.24
CA HIS A 2 -9.12 28.26 5.37
C HIS A 2 -10.10 29.22 6.05
N ASP A 3 -11.13 28.69 6.71
CA ASP A 3 -12.12 29.50 7.44
C ASP A 3 -11.51 30.28 8.63
N ALA A 4 -10.46 29.74 9.25
CA ALA A 4 -9.71 30.44 10.27
C ALA A 4 -8.86 31.58 9.66
N MET A 5 -8.27 31.38 8.49
CA MET A 5 -7.53 32.42 7.78
C MET A 5 -8.44 33.58 7.37
N LEU A 6 -9.64 33.30 6.85
CA LEU A 6 -10.63 34.34 6.51
C LEU A 6 -11.06 35.18 7.72
N LYS A 7 -11.11 34.58 8.92
CA LYS A 7 -11.43 35.32 10.15
C LYS A 7 -10.28 36.20 10.62
N ILE A 8 -9.04 35.80 10.37
CA ILE A 8 -7.86 36.58 10.80
C ILE A 8 -7.54 37.70 9.79
N ILE A 9 -7.77 37.45 8.49
CA ILE A 9 -7.48 38.41 7.42
C ILE A 9 -8.76 38.60 6.56
N PRO A 10 -9.79 39.25 7.05
CA PRO A 10 -11.10 39.32 6.38
C PRO A 10 -11.09 40.10 5.07
N GLN A 11 -10.11 40.95 4.85
CA GLN A 11 -9.92 41.72 3.61
C GLN A 11 -8.79 41.14 2.73
N GLY A 12 -8.26 39.96 3.05
CA GLY A 12 -7.22 39.32 2.27
C GLY A 12 -7.74 38.76 0.95
N ILE A 13 -6.94 38.87 -0.09
CA ILE A 13 -7.18 38.18 -1.37
C ILE A 13 -6.53 36.81 -1.27
N PHE A 14 -7.31 35.75 -1.46
CA PHE A 14 -6.84 34.37 -1.41
C PHE A 14 -6.84 33.76 -2.80
N ILE A 15 -5.68 33.33 -3.27
CA ILE A 15 -5.51 32.64 -4.55
C ILE A 15 -5.03 31.22 -4.26
N GLY A 16 -5.76 30.23 -4.76
CA GLY A 16 -5.43 28.82 -4.65
C GLY A 16 -4.77 28.28 -5.92
N PHE A 17 -3.67 27.56 -5.77
CA PHE A 17 -3.04 26.80 -6.85
C PHE A 17 -3.15 25.31 -6.54
N THR A 18 -3.69 24.54 -7.47
CA THR A 18 -3.82 23.09 -7.32
C THR A 18 -3.79 22.40 -8.68
N GLY A 19 -3.06 21.31 -8.78
CA GLY A 19 -3.15 20.39 -9.93
C GLY A 19 -4.33 19.43 -9.86
N THR A 20 -5.07 19.42 -8.73
CA THR A 20 -6.15 18.46 -8.46
C THR A 20 -7.32 19.14 -7.73
N PRO A 21 -8.10 19.97 -8.43
CA PRO A 21 -9.26 20.62 -7.81
C PRO A 21 -10.31 19.60 -7.37
N LEU A 22 -11.00 19.90 -6.26
CA LEU A 22 -12.07 19.04 -5.73
C LEU A 22 -13.40 19.41 -6.40
N PHE A 23 -14.05 18.40 -7.01
CA PHE A 23 -15.34 18.54 -7.69
C PHE A 23 -16.44 17.66 -7.06
N ARG A 24 -16.18 17.01 -5.92
CA ARG A 24 -17.13 16.07 -5.30
C ARG A 24 -18.30 16.82 -4.68
N GLU A 25 -19.52 16.36 -4.96
CA GLU A 25 -20.76 16.92 -4.41
C GLU A 25 -20.90 16.72 -2.89
N ASP A 26 -20.25 15.69 -2.33
CA ASP A 26 -20.26 15.37 -0.89
C ASP A 26 -19.28 16.19 -0.06
N LYS A 27 -18.47 17.05 -0.69
CA LYS A 27 -17.49 17.92 -0.01
C LYS A 27 -17.53 19.34 -0.58
N VAL A 28 -17.19 20.30 0.26
CA VAL A 28 -16.99 21.68 -0.19
C VAL A 28 -15.98 21.72 -1.32
N THR A 29 -16.42 22.11 -2.50
CA THR A 29 -15.60 22.12 -3.71
C THR A 29 -14.54 23.22 -3.65
N THR A 30 -13.51 23.11 -4.48
CA THR A 30 -12.50 24.17 -4.61
C THR A 30 -13.13 25.49 -5.05
N ARG A 31 -14.17 25.40 -5.89
CA ARG A 31 -14.91 26.54 -6.41
C ARG A 31 -15.70 27.29 -5.34
N GLU A 32 -16.32 26.57 -4.41
CA GLU A 32 -17.03 27.15 -3.28
C GLU A 32 -16.10 27.86 -2.29
N LYS A 33 -14.85 27.42 -2.20
CA LYS A 33 -13.88 28.03 -1.29
C LYS A 33 -13.13 29.23 -1.87
N PHE A 34 -12.77 29.17 -3.15
CA PHE A 34 -11.89 30.14 -3.76
C PHE A 34 -12.54 30.94 -4.90
N GLY A 35 -13.80 30.63 -5.25
CA GLY A 35 -14.48 31.22 -6.40
C GLY A 35 -14.15 30.54 -7.72
N ASP A 36 -14.48 31.19 -8.82
CA ASP A 36 -14.26 30.64 -10.17
C ASP A 36 -12.77 30.56 -10.51
N PHE A 37 -12.45 29.65 -11.45
CA PHE A 37 -11.09 29.48 -11.92
C PHE A 37 -10.61 30.72 -12.67
N ILE A 38 -9.47 31.25 -12.26
CA ILE A 38 -8.77 32.32 -12.99
C ILE A 38 -8.17 31.78 -14.27
N HIS A 39 -7.58 30.58 -14.19
CA HIS A 39 -6.96 29.88 -15.31
C HIS A 39 -6.99 28.36 -15.07
N CYS A 40 -7.21 27.59 -16.12
CA CYS A 40 -7.11 26.13 -16.12
C CYS A 40 -6.11 25.71 -17.20
N TYR A 41 -5.15 24.88 -16.81
CA TYR A 41 -4.25 24.19 -17.71
C TYR A 41 -4.51 22.69 -17.56
N LYS A 42 -5.12 22.09 -18.58
CA LYS A 42 -5.61 20.72 -18.51
C LYS A 42 -4.52 19.71 -18.89
N TYR A 43 -4.77 18.45 -18.54
CA TYR A 43 -3.86 17.34 -18.82
C TYR A 43 -3.58 17.18 -20.33
N ASP A 44 -4.59 17.24 -21.16
CA ASP A 44 -4.47 17.13 -22.62
C ASP A 44 -3.66 18.28 -23.23
N GLU A 45 -3.76 19.49 -22.66
CA GLU A 45 -2.93 20.64 -23.05
C GLU A 45 -1.47 20.39 -22.63
N ALA A 46 -1.25 19.90 -21.40
CA ALA A 46 0.09 19.64 -20.88
C ALA A 46 0.81 18.52 -21.65
N VAL A 47 0.10 17.48 -22.08
CA VAL A 47 0.63 16.42 -22.95
C VAL A 47 1.00 16.99 -24.33
N ARG A 48 0.11 17.79 -24.94
CA ARG A 48 0.34 18.43 -26.24
C ARG A 48 1.54 19.35 -26.22
N ASP A 49 1.70 20.09 -25.13
CA ASP A 49 2.82 21.03 -24.95
C ASP A 49 4.12 20.32 -24.53
N GLY A 50 4.09 19.01 -24.35
CA GLY A 50 5.23 18.20 -23.95
C GLY A 50 5.71 18.47 -22.52
N VAL A 51 4.84 18.95 -21.64
CA VAL A 51 5.18 19.24 -20.22
C VAL A 51 5.05 18.01 -19.35
N VAL A 52 4.15 17.09 -19.74
CA VAL A 52 3.95 15.78 -19.09
C VAL A 52 3.86 14.68 -20.14
N LEU A 53 4.19 13.46 -19.72
CA LEU A 53 4.03 12.27 -20.57
C LEU A 53 2.57 11.84 -20.64
N ASP A 54 2.17 11.27 -21.77
CA ASP A 54 0.90 10.59 -21.89
C ASP A 54 0.90 9.31 -21.05
N LEU A 55 -0.26 8.96 -20.53
CA LEU A 55 -0.46 7.83 -19.62
C LEU A 55 -1.00 6.62 -20.37
N MET A 56 -0.35 5.50 -20.19
CA MET A 56 -0.87 4.20 -20.59
C MET A 56 -1.45 3.49 -19.38
N TYR A 57 -2.69 3.03 -19.49
CA TYR A 57 -3.39 2.29 -18.45
C TYR A 57 -3.63 0.84 -18.90
N GLU A 58 -3.31 -0.08 -18.00
CA GLU A 58 -3.55 -1.51 -18.17
C GLU A 58 -4.29 -2.05 -16.95
N ALA A 59 -5.50 -2.59 -17.16
CA ALA A 59 -6.22 -3.33 -16.13
C ALA A 59 -5.77 -4.80 -16.18
N ARG A 60 -5.33 -5.34 -15.04
CA ARG A 60 -4.90 -6.73 -14.90
C ARG A 60 -5.84 -7.45 -13.94
N ASP A 61 -6.54 -8.45 -14.45
CA ASP A 61 -7.36 -9.33 -13.63
C ASP A 61 -6.48 -10.40 -12.99
N ILE A 62 -6.41 -10.37 -11.67
CA ILE A 62 -5.78 -11.43 -10.89
C ILE A 62 -6.90 -12.32 -10.37
N GLU A 63 -7.08 -13.46 -11.02
CA GLU A 63 -8.05 -14.45 -10.59
C GLU A 63 -7.71 -14.94 -9.18
N SER A 64 -8.47 -14.49 -8.19
CA SER A 64 -8.45 -15.07 -6.87
C SER A 64 -9.42 -16.27 -6.87
N HIS A 65 -8.93 -17.44 -7.26
CA HIS A 65 -9.68 -18.67 -7.05
C HIS A 65 -9.83 -18.90 -5.54
N LEU A 66 -10.99 -18.51 -5.01
CA LEU A 66 -11.48 -19.11 -3.79
C LEU A 66 -11.68 -20.59 -4.13
N ILE A 67 -10.84 -21.44 -3.59
CA ILE A 67 -11.02 -22.90 -3.62
C ILE A 67 -12.23 -23.15 -2.70
N SER A 68 -13.45 -22.95 -3.24
CA SER A 68 -14.70 -22.97 -2.46
C SER A 68 -15.26 -24.36 -2.26
N ASP A 69 -14.98 -25.30 -3.15
CA ASP A 69 -15.66 -26.60 -3.16
C ASP A 69 -15.10 -27.61 -2.15
N ASP A 70 -13.93 -27.32 -1.55
CA ASP A 70 -13.23 -28.20 -0.62
C ASP A 70 -13.20 -27.66 0.83
N ILE A 71 -13.81 -26.49 1.07
CA ILE A 71 -13.68 -25.77 2.34
C ILE A 71 -14.50 -26.43 3.45
N ASP A 72 -15.75 -26.79 3.16
CA ASP A 72 -16.63 -27.39 4.16
C ASP A 72 -16.17 -28.83 4.52
N GLU A 73 -15.67 -29.58 3.56
CA GLU A 73 -15.14 -30.94 3.78
C GLU A 73 -13.82 -30.93 4.58
N LYS A 74 -12.86 -30.04 4.23
CA LYS A 74 -11.62 -29.88 4.99
C LYS A 74 -11.84 -29.24 6.37
N PHE A 75 -12.83 -28.36 6.51
CA PHE A 75 -13.25 -27.84 7.80
C PHE A 75 -13.82 -28.95 8.68
N GLU A 76 -14.74 -29.74 8.15
CA GLU A 76 -15.34 -30.86 8.91
C GLU A 76 -14.31 -31.92 9.29
N ALA A 77 -13.42 -32.28 8.38
CA ALA A 77 -12.37 -33.27 8.66
C ALA A 77 -11.37 -32.79 9.73
N LYS A 78 -10.89 -31.56 9.66
CA LYS A 78 -9.94 -31.01 10.64
C LYS A 78 -10.57 -30.59 11.96
N THR A 79 -11.80 -30.11 11.94
CA THR A 79 -12.48 -29.63 13.16
C THR A 79 -13.22 -30.71 13.89
N LYS A 80 -13.58 -31.83 13.24
CA LYS A 80 -14.35 -32.94 13.82
C LYS A 80 -13.67 -33.54 15.07
N ALA A 81 -12.36 -33.75 15.01
CA ALA A 81 -11.60 -34.26 16.13
C ALA A 81 -11.54 -33.25 17.30
N ILE A 82 -11.23 -31.97 16.97
CA ILE A 82 -11.14 -30.88 17.96
C ILE A 82 -12.51 -30.54 18.55
N TYR A 83 -13.55 -30.56 17.71
CA TYR A 83 -14.92 -30.31 18.11
C TYR A 83 -15.42 -31.40 19.09
N ASN A 84 -15.24 -32.66 18.75
CA ASN A 84 -15.68 -33.80 19.60
C ASN A 84 -14.97 -33.75 20.95
N THR A 85 -13.66 -33.55 20.99
CA THR A 85 -12.88 -33.54 22.24
C THR A 85 -13.22 -32.35 23.14
N ARG A 86 -13.53 -31.17 22.57
CA ARG A 86 -13.82 -29.93 23.33
C ARG A 86 -15.29 -29.70 23.66
N THR A 87 -16.19 -30.44 23.05
CA THR A 87 -17.64 -30.30 23.26
C THR A 87 -18.25 -31.44 24.05
N GLU A 88 -17.47 -32.43 24.47
CA GLU A 88 -17.91 -33.53 25.31
C GLU A 88 -18.41 -32.96 26.64
N GLY A 89 -19.69 -33.24 27.00
CA GLY A 89 -20.34 -32.71 28.19
C GLY A 89 -20.99 -31.33 28.09
N LEU A 90 -20.90 -30.64 26.96
CA LEU A 90 -21.55 -29.35 26.76
C LEU A 90 -22.98 -29.49 26.19
N ASN A 91 -23.87 -28.54 26.56
CA ASN A 91 -25.20 -28.45 26.00
C ASN A 91 -25.18 -28.00 24.52
N GLU A 92 -26.29 -28.19 23.82
CA GLU A 92 -26.41 -27.97 22.38
C GLU A 92 -26.12 -26.50 21.98
N TRP A 93 -26.58 -25.52 22.76
CA TRP A 93 -26.33 -24.12 22.57
C TRP A 93 -24.81 -23.76 22.63
N ALA A 94 -24.09 -24.33 23.59
CA ALA A 94 -22.63 -24.10 23.71
C ALA A 94 -21.87 -24.77 22.56
N ARG A 95 -22.32 -25.93 22.08
CA ARG A 95 -21.80 -26.61 20.90
C ARG A 95 -21.97 -25.79 19.64
N GLU A 96 -23.14 -25.21 19.42
CA GLU A 96 -23.44 -24.36 18.27
C GLU A 96 -22.59 -23.07 18.26
N LYS A 97 -22.41 -22.46 19.43
CA LYS A 97 -21.57 -21.24 19.57
C LYS A 97 -20.08 -21.54 19.29
N ILE A 98 -19.59 -22.70 19.72
CA ILE A 98 -18.21 -23.15 19.40
C ILE A 98 -18.06 -23.44 17.91
N ARG A 99 -19.05 -24.07 17.27
CA ARG A 99 -19.08 -24.38 15.84
C ARG A 99 -19.07 -23.08 15.00
N ALA A 100 -19.89 -22.10 15.36
CA ALA A 100 -19.94 -20.82 14.71
C ALA A 100 -18.58 -20.08 14.79
N LYS A 101 -17.94 -20.06 15.95
CA LYS A 101 -16.64 -19.44 16.19
C LYS A 101 -15.49 -20.15 15.45
N LEU A 102 -15.56 -21.48 15.34
CA LEU A 102 -14.60 -22.24 14.52
C LEU A 102 -14.78 -21.97 13.03
N LYS A 103 -16.04 -21.85 12.56
CA LYS A 103 -16.36 -21.53 11.17
C LYS A 103 -15.90 -20.12 10.80
N GLU A 104 -16.08 -19.15 11.68
CA GLU A 104 -15.59 -17.78 11.53
C GLU A 104 -14.05 -17.74 11.43
N ARG A 105 -13.36 -18.42 12.35
CA ARG A 105 -11.88 -18.51 12.32
C ARG A 105 -11.37 -19.20 11.06
N TRP A 106 -12.06 -20.24 10.60
CA TRP A 106 -11.69 -20.92 9.36
C TRP A 106 -11.88 -20.01 8.14
N ALA A 107 -12.99 -19.29 8.05
CA ALA A 107 -13.25 -18.34 6.98
C ALA A 107 -12.18 -17.23 6.93
N THR A 108 -11.72 -16.77 8.10
CA THR A 108 -10.63 -15.78 8.20
C THR A 108 -9.29 -16.37 7.76
N MET A 109 -8.96 -17.60 8.14
CA MET A 109 -7.76 -18.31 7.66
C MET A 109 -7.77 -18.49 6.14
N GLN A 110 -8.93 -18.76 5.54
CA GLN A 110 -9.07 -18.89 4.09
C GLN A 110 -8.89 -17.53 3.39
N LYS A 111 -9.41 -16.44 3.96
CA LYS A 111 -9.16 -15.08 3.46
C LYS A 111 -7.67 -14.74 3.48
N ILE A 112 -6.96 -15.09 4.54
CA ILE A 112 -5.52 -14.86 4.67
C ILE A 112 -4.76 -15.66 3.60
N ASN A 113 -5.10 -16.94 3.42
CA ASN A 113 -4.42 -17.80 2.44
C ASN A 113 -4.70 -17.34 0.98
N SER A 114 -5.95 -17.00 0.65
CA SER A 114 -6.30 -16.46 -0.65
C SER A 114 -5.65 -15.09 -0.91
N SER A 115 -5.56 -14.24 0.12
CA SER A 115 -4.85 -12.98 0.05
C SER A 115 -3.36 -13.18 -0.23
N ARG A 116 -2.70 -14.17 0.38
CA ARG A 116 -1.30 -14.46 0.14
C ARG A 116 -1.04 -15.04 -1.26
N MET A 117 -1.91 -15.91 -1.75
CA MET A 117 -1.84 -16.39 -3.14
C MET A 117 -1.98 -15.24 -4.14
N ARG A 118 -2.97 -14.38 -3.92
CA ARG A 118 -3.17 -13.18 -4.74
C ARG A 118 -1.94 -12.26 -4.73
N GLN A 119 -1.33 -12.04 -3.57
CA GLN A 119 -0.11 -11.25 -3.44
C GLN A 119 1.08 -11.88 -4.16
N ASN A 120 1.23 -13.22 -4.11
CA ASN A 120 2.24 -13.92 -4.90
C ASN A 120 2.06 -13.69 -6.40
N MET A 121 0.83 -13.74 -6.89
CA MET A 121 0.53 -13.48 -8.31
C MET A 121 0.89 -12.04 -8.71
N ILE A 122 0.54 -11.05 -7.88
CA ILE A 122 0.92 -9.64 -8.09
C ILE A 122 2.44 -9.49 -8.13
N VAL A 123 3.15 -10.10 -7.20
CA VAL A 123 4.61 -10.04 -7.14
C VAL A 123 5.24 -10.69 -8.38
N THR A 124 4.74 -11.85 -8.80
CA THR A 124 5.22 -12.54 -10.02
C THR A 124 4.98 -11.67 -11.26
N ASP A 125 3.83 -11.04 -11.37
CA ASP A 125 3.48 -10.17 -12.49
C ASP A 125 4.38 -8.92 -12.54
N ILE A 126 4.61 -8.28 -11.39
CA ILE A 126 5.54 -7.14 -11.31
C ILE A 126 6.98 -7.58 -11.61
N MET A 127 7.41 -8.76 -11.16
CA MET A 127 8.73 -9.29 -11.48
C MET A 127 8.90 -9.52 -12.98
N PHE A 128 7.86 -10.05 -13.65
CA PHE A 128 7.86 -10.18 -15.10
C PHE A 128 8.01 -8.82 -15.81
N ASP A 129 7.34 -7.78 -15.30
CA ASP A 129 7.51 -6.42 -15.82
C ASP A 129 8.93 -5.88 -15.57
N MET A 130 9.56 -6.20 -14.44
CA MET A 130 10.95 -5.79 -14.15
C MET A 130 11.94 -6.37 -15.16
N ASP A 131 11.62 -7.52 -15.74
CA ASP A 131 12.47 -8.22 -16.71
C ASP A 131 12.11 -7.91 -18.18
N THR A 132 10.93 -7.38 -18.45
CA THR A 132 10.44 -7.19 -19.82
C THR A 132 10.22 -5.73 -20.20
N LYS A 133 9.90 -4.85 -19.27
CA LYS A 133 9.67 -3.44 -19.57
C LYS A 133 11.01 -2.69 -19.71
N PRO A 134 11.28 -2.04 -20.84
CA PRO A 134 12.62 -1.53 -21.16
C PRO A 134 13.23 -0.58 -20.12
N ARG A 135 12.42 0.32 -19.53
CA ARG A 135 12.91 1.27 -18.52
C ARG A 135 13.22 0.62 -17.18
N LEU A 136 12.43 -0.39 -16.76
CA LEU A 136 12.69 -1.16 -15.53
C LEU A 136 13.90 -2.08 -15.71
N MET A 137 13.99 -2.75 -16.85
CA MET A 137 15.11 -3.64 -17.19
C MET A 137 16.43 -2.89 -17.26
N SER A 138 16.44 -1.71 -17.90
CA SER A 138 17.66 -0.90 -18.07
C SER A 138 18.13 -0.21 -16.78
N GLY A 139 17.32 -0.20 -15.71
CA GLY A 139 17.63 0.51 -14.48
C GLY A 139 17.49 2.03 -14.58
N LYS A 140 16.96 2.57 -15.69
CA LYS A 140 16.68 4.00 -15.87
C LYS A 140 15.33 4.42 -15.30
N GLY A 141 14.42 3.46 -15.07
CA GLY A 141 13.13 3.68 -14.46
C GLY A 141 12.94 2.80 -13.25
N ASN A 142 12.02 3.19 -12.41
CA ASN A 142 11.59 2.43 -11.24
C ASN A 142 10.06 2.48 -11.06
N ALA A 143 9.54 1.83 -10.04
CA ALA A 143 8.12 1.63 -9.87
C ALA A 143 7.63 1.96 -8.46
N LEU A 144 6.36 2.36 -8.37
CA LEU A 144 5.61 2.47 -7.12
C LEU A 144 4.54 1.37 -7.07
N LEU A 145 4.43 0.66 -5.95
CA LEU A 145 3.32 -0.26 -5.66
C LEU A 145 2.46 0.32 -4.54
N VAL A 146 1.21 0.64 -4.84
CA VAL A 146 0.23 1.16 -3.88
C VAL A 146 -0.62 -0.01 -3.39
N VAL A 147 -0.62 -0.24 -2.07
CA VAL A 147 -1.37 -1.31 -1.43
C VAL A 147 -2.37 -0.77 -0.39
N SER A 148 -3.32 -1.61 0.02
CA SER A 148 -4.44 -1.19 0.88
C SER A 148 -4.08 -1.02 2.35
N SER A 149 -3.06 -1.71 2.86
CA SER A 149 -2.67 -1.68 4.27
C SER A 149 -1.18 -1.84 4.50
N ILE A 150 -0.73 -1.46 5.69
CA ILE A 150 0.68 -1.64 6.12
C ILE A 150 1.03 -3.13 6.20
N TYR A 151 0.10 -3.97 6.66
CA TYR A 151 0.29 -5.42 6.69
C TYR A 151 0.52 -5.99 5.29
N GLN A 152 -0.28 -5.55 4.32
CA GLN A 152 -0.11 -5.95 2.93
C GLN A 152 1.24 -5.45 2.37
N ALA A 153 1.65 -4.22 2.69
CA ALA A 153 2.96 -3.70 2.31
C ALA A 153 4.10 -4.58 2.84
N CYS A 154 4.02 -4.99 4.10
CA CYS A 154 4.99 -5.89 4.73
C CYS A 154 5.02 -7.27 4.07
N THR A 155 3.86 -7.85 3.78
CA THR A 155 3.78 -9.17 3.12
C THR A 155 4.32 -9.11 1.69
N CYS A 156 3.98 -8.08 0.92
CA CYS A 156 4.55 -7.86 -0.41
C CYS A 156 6.07 -7.68 -0.34
N TYR A 157 6.58 -6.91 0.62
CA TYR A 157 8.02 -6.74 0.82
C TYR A 157 8.73 -8.07 1.06
N GLU A 158 8.20 -8.95 1.95
CA GLU A 158 8.79 -10.27 2.17
C GLU A 158 8.88 -11.09 0.88
N LEU A 159 7.85 -11.04 0.05
CA LEU A 159 7.83 -11.74 -1.23
C LEU A 159 8.87 -11.16 -2.19
N PHE A 160 8.97 -9.85 -2.33
CA PHE A 160 9.98 -9.20 -3.17
C PHE A 160 11.40 -9.40 -2.63
N ALA A 161 11.59 -9.40 -1.32
CA ALA A 161 12.89 -9.65 -0.69
C ALA A 161 13.40 -11.08 -0.89
N ALA A 162 12.52 -12.00 -1.30
CA ALA A 162 12.89 -13.35 -1.72
C ALA A 162 13.25 -13.45 -3.22
N THR A 163 13.19 -12.36 -3.97
CA THR A 163 13.51 -12.26 -5.40
C THR A 163 14.80 -11.46 -5.63
N GLU A 164 15.10 -11.17 -6.89
CA GLU A 164 16.22 -10.30 -7.31
C GLU A 164 16.07 -8.83 -6.87
N LEU A 165 14.89 -8.47 -6.35
CA LEU A 165 14.66 -7.16 -5.74
C LEU A 165 15.12 -7.08 -4.28
N LYS A 166 15.77 -8.11 -3.73
CA LYS A 166 16.38 -8.04 -2.41
C LYS A 166 17.35 -6.85 -2.33
N GLY A 167 17.12 -5.97 -1.35
CA GLY A 167 17.90 -4.73 -1.20
C GLY A 167 17.59 -3.62 -2.21
N LYS A 168 16.71 -3.89 -3.21
CA LYS A 168 16.28 -2.93 -4.24
C LYS A 168 14.80 -2.56 -4.13
N CYS A 169 14.12 -3.03 -3.09
CA CYS A 169 12.76 -2.65 -2.74
C CYS A 169 12.68 -2.19 -1.29
N ALA A 170 11.73 -1.30 -0.99
CA ALA A 170 11.53 -0.78 0.36
C ALA A 170 10.06 -0.41 0.61
N ILE A 171 9.67 -0.48 1.90
CA ILE A 171 8.38 0.01 2.36
C ILE A 171 8.54 1.48 2.79
N VAL A 172 7.68 2.35 2.28
CA VAL A 172 7.59 3.76 2.70
C VAL A 172 6.16 4.09 3.08
N THR A 173 5.89 4.10 4.37
CA THR A 173 4.56 4.37 4.93
C THR A 173 4.62 5.35 6.10
N SER A 174 3.47 5.73 6.65
CA SER A 174 3.40 6.52 7.88
C SER A 174 3.64 5.69 9.15
N TYR A 175 3.78 4.38 9.02
CA TYR A 175 4.02 3.49 10.14
C TYR A 175 5.44 3.71 10.71
N LYS A 176 5.50 3.89 12.03
CA LYS A 176 6.74 3.93 12.80
C LYS A 176 6.69 2.79 13.79
N PRO A 177 7.50 1.74 13.61
CA PRO A 177 7.52 0.61 14.53
C PRO A 177 7.89 1.08 15.94
N SER A 178 7.14 0.63 16.93
CA SER A 178 7.32 0.98 18.33
C SER A 178 7.33 -0.29 19.19
N PRO A 179 8.17 -0.39 20.24
CA PRO A 179 8.09 -1.49 21.19
C PRO A 179 6.71 -1.64 21.84
N GLY A 180 5.94 -0.55 21.93
CA GLY A 180 4.55 -0.57 22.40
C GLY A 180 3.57 -1.31 21.48
N ASP A 181 3.94 -1.58 20.22
CA ASP A 181 3.11 -2.37 19.30
C ASP A 181 3.06 -3.85 19.71
N ILE A 182 4.04 -4.31 20.48
CA ILE A 182 4.19 -5.69 20.95
C ILE A 182 3.59 -5.89 22.34
N SER A 183 3.49 -4.83 23.16
CA SER A 183 3.22 -4.91 24.61
C SER A 183 1.74 -4.82 25.00
N LYS A 184 0.81 -4.64 24.06
CA LYS A 184 -0.61 -4.53 24.37
C LYS A 184 -1.29 -5.88 24.42
N GLU A 185 -2.02 -6.11 25.51
CA GLU A 185 -2.87 -7.27 25.81
C GLU A 185 -4.08 -7.41 24.83
N ASP A 186 -3.90 -7.14 23.57
CA ASP A 186 -4.90 -7.41 22.53
C ASP A 186 -4.89 -8.91 22.19
N SER A 187 -5.80 -9.65 22.74
CA SER A 187 -6.05 -11.04 22.38
C SER A 187 -6.89 -11.11 21.10
N GLY A 188 -6.25 -11.28 19.92
CA GLY A 188 -6.98 -11.44 18.66
C GLY A 188 -6.10 -11.49 17.41
N GLU A 189 -6.72 -11.67 16.25
CA GLU A 189 -6.05 -11.73 14.93
C GLU A 189 -5.26 -10.45 14.62
N GLY A 190 -5.75 -9.28 15.07
CA GLY A 190 -5.07 -8.01 14.91
C GLY A 190 -3.71 -7.90 15.63
N LEU A 191 -3.49 -8.63 16.70
CA LEU A 191 -2.18 -8.70 17.39
C LEU A 191 -1.14 -9.42 16.53
N ASN A 192 -1.53 -10.54 15.92
CA ASN A 192 -0.63 -11.30 15.04
C ASN A 192 -0.20 -10.50 13.82
N GLU A 193 -1.08 -9.69 13.26
CA GLU A 193 -0.75 -8.80 12.15
C GLU A 193 0.22 -7.69 12.56
N LYS A 194 -0.04 -7.02 13.68
CA LYS A 194 0.83 -5.96 14.22
C LYS A 194 2.22 -6.49 14.57
N LEU A 195 2.29 -7.66 15.21
CA LEU A 195 3.55 -8.31 15.55
C LEU A 195 4.35 -8.61 14.27
N LYS A 196 3.69 -9.16 13.27
CA LYS A 196 4.31 -9.49 11.99
C LYS A 196 4.76 -8.24 11.22
N GLN A 197 3.98 -7.14 11.26
CA GLN A 197 4.39 -5.84 10.72
C GLN A 197 5.67 -5.33 11.39
N TYR A 198 5.72 -5.39 12.72
CA TYR A 198 6.88 -4.97 13.49
C TYR A 198 8.12 -5.79 13.14
N GLU A 199 8.00 -7.12 13.09
CA GLU A 199 9.10 -8.03 12.76
C GLU A 199 9.65 -7.79 11.35
N ILE A 200 8.77 -7.69 10.35
CA ILE A 200 9.17 -7.49 8.95
C ILE A 200 9.84 -6.12 8.77
N TYR A 201 9.22 -5.08 9.36
CA TYR A 201 9.76 -3.73 9.26
C TYR A 201 11.09 -3.60 9.99
N GLY A 202 11.20 -4.19 11.18
CA GLY A 202 12.45 -4.24 11.97
C GLY A 202 13.57 -4.97 11.23
N ARG A 203 13.24 -6.10 10.57
CA ARG A 203 14.19 -6.87 9.74
C ARG A 203 14.65 -6.05 8.53
N MET A 204 13.75 -5.38 7.82
CA MET A 204 14.09 -4.51 6.69
C MET A 204 15.09 -3.41 7.11
N LEU A 205 14.83 -2.73 8.23
CA LEU A 205 15.73 -1.70 8.77
C LEU A 205 17.06 -2.27 9.22
N SER A 206 17.03 -3.43 9.88
CA SER A 206 18.22 -4.15 10.36
C SER A 206 19.15 -4.55 9.19
N GLU A 207 18.59 -5.10 8.13
CA GLU A 207 19.34 -5.46 6.92
C GLU A 207 19.93 -4.22 6.22
N TYR A 208 19.16 -3.14 6.14
CA TYR A 208 19.60 -1.90 5.48
C TYR A 208 20.76 -1.22 6.18
N PHE A 209 20.70 -1.10 7.52
CA PHE A 209 21.73 -0.43 8.32
C PHE A 209 22.83 -1.38 8.82
N THR A 210 22.66 -2.70 8.64
CA THR A 210 23.53 -3.72 9.22
C THR A 210 23.64 -3.56 10.75
N LEU A 211 22.49 -3.33 11.41
CA LEU A 211 22.37 -3.09 12.85
C LEU A 211 21.38 -4.09 13.47
N PRO A 212 21.47 -4.37 14.78
CA PRO A 212 20.43 -5.11 15.49
C PRO A 212 19.06 -4.42 15.34
N PRO A 213 17.94 -5.18 15.30
CA PRO A 213 16.60 -4.63 15.06
C PRO A 213 16.22 -3.49 15.98
N ASP A 214 16.52 -3.59 17.28
CA ASP A 214 16.19 -2.58 18.30
C ASP A 214 16.87 -1.22 18.02
N GLN A 215 18.09 -1.25 17.50
CA GLN A 215 18.81 -0.04 17.09
C GLN A 215 18.37 0.46 15.73
N ALA A 216 18.10 -0.45 14.80
CA ALA A 216 17.68 -0.12 13.44
C ALA A 216 16.32 0.58 13.42
N ILE A 217 15.38 0.17 14.26
CA ILE A 217 14.03 0.75 14.38
C ILE A 217 14.08 2.25 14.70
N THR A 218 15.03 2.70 15.51
CA THR A 218 15.19 4.13 15.85
C THR A 218 15.56 4.98 14.64
N LYS A 219 16.07 4.37 13.57
CA LYS A 219 16.51 5.03 12.34
C LYS A 219 15.45 5.02 11.21
N ALA A 220 14.20 4.71 11.51
CA ALA A 220 13.14 4.63 10.50
C ALA A 220 12.98 5.92 9.66
N GLU A 221 13.12 7.10 10.26
CA GLU A 221 13.07 8.38 9.54
C GLU A 221 14.29 8.60 8.63
N GLN A 222 15.48 8.21 9.10
CA GLN A 222 16.70 8.26 8.31
C GLN A 222 16.59 7.32 7.11
N PHE A 223 16.15 6.09 7.34
CA PHE A 223 15.88 5.11 6.30
C PHE A 223 14.98 5.67 5.21
N GLU A 224 13.85 6.25 5.61
CA GLU A 224 12.90 6.83 4.65
C GLU A 224 13.52 7.92 3.78
N LYS A 225 14.33 8.81 4.37
CA LYS A 225 15.02 9.87 3.62
C LYS A 225 16.02 9.28 2.61
N GLU A 226 16.83 8.33 3.05
CA GLU A 226 17.84 7.69 2.21
C GLU A 226 17.23 6.88 1.07
N VAL A 227 16.18 6.10 1.36
CA VAL A 227 15.49 5.29 0.36
C VAL A 227 14.79 6.17 -0.68
N LYS A 228 14.14 7.26 -0.27
CA LYS A 228 13.55 8.23 -1.20
C LYS A 228 14.60 8.90 -2.07
N LYS A 229 15.72 9.29 -1.50
CA LYS A 229 16.84 9.86 -2.26
C LYS A 229 17.38 8.86 -3.28
N LYS A 230 17.66 7.63 -2.83
CA LYS A 230 18.12 6.53 -3.70
C LYS A 230 17.12 6.21 -4.82
N PHE A 231 15.82 6.25 -4.53
CA PHE A 231 14.78 6.02 -5.52
C PHE A 231 14.80 7.07 -6.65
N VAL A 232 15.10 8.31 -6.33
CA VAL A 232 15.18 9.39 -7.32
C VAL A 232 16.53 9.39 -8.06
N GLU A 233 17.63 9.26 -7.33
CA GLU A 233 18.98 9.45 -7.88
C GLU A 233 19.57 8.15 -8.46
N GLU A 234 19.17 7.00 -7.96
CA GLU A 234 19.74 5.69 -8.31
C GLU A 234 18.64 4.66 -8.63
N PRO A 235 17.81 4.88 -9.68
CA PRO A 235 16.63 4.03 -9.95
C PRO A 235 16.98 2.56 -10.19
N GLY A 236 18.18 2.25 -10.64
CA GLY A 236 18.67 0.87 -10.77
C GLY A 236 18.97 0.19 -9.44
N GLN A 237 19.27 0.94 -8.38
CA GLN A 237 19.56 0.43 -7.04
C GLN A 237 18.34 0.43 -6.11
N MET A 238 17.35 1.28 -6.37
CA MET A 238 16.06 1.26 -5.68
C MET A 238 14.95 1.20 -6.71
N LYS A 239 14.58 -0.03 -7.08
CA LYS A 239 13.67 -0.33 -8.19
C LYS A 239 12.21 -0.23 -7.83
N LEU A 240 11.85 -0.46 -6.56
CA LEU A 240 10.45 -0.54 -6.14
C LEU A 240 10.24 0.09 -4.76
N LEU A 241 9.30 1.03 -4.65
CA LEU A 241 8.77 1.46 -3.36
C LEU A 241 7.34 0.93 -3.17
N ILE A 242 7.10 0.33 -2.01
CA ILE A 242 5.78 -0.17 -1.60
C ILE A 242 5.18 0.85 -0.64
N VAL A 243 4.04 1.42 -1.01
CA VAL A 243 3.39 2.52 -0.28
C VAL A 243 1.92 2.22 -0.01
N VAL A 244 1.33 2.88 0.98
CA VAL A 244 -0.11 2.81 1.25
C VAL A 244 -0.80 4.10 0.80
N ASP A 245 -0.45 5.24 1.39
CA ASP A 245 -0.95 6.57 1.04
C ASP A 245 0.19 7.59 0.88
N LYS A 246 1.34 7.28 1.46
CA LYS A 246 2.51 8.15 1.45
C LYS A 246 3.13 8.20 0.05
N LEU A 247 3.74 9.31 -0.29
CA LEU A 247 4.34 9.61 -1.60
C LEU A 247 3.35 9.81 -2.76
N LEU A 248 2.06 9.57 -2.58
CA LEU A 248 1.05 9.85 -3.61
C LEU A 248 0.83 11.35 -3.80
N THR A 249 1.22 12.16 -2.81
CA THR A 249 1.17 13.63 -2.87
C THR A 249 2.54 14.22 -2.57
N GLY A 250 2.94 15.25 -3.34
CA GLY A 250 4.13 16.06 -3.05
C GLY A 250 5.50 15.38 -3.26
N PHE A 251 5.54 14.11 -3.66
CA PHE A 251 6.79 13.42 -3.96
C PHE A 251 7.12 13.56 -5.44
N ASP A 252 8.30 14.06 -5.73
CA ASP A 252 8.82 14.23 -7.07
C ASP A 252 9.89 13.19 -7.39
N ALA A 253 9.60 12.33 -8.35
CA ALA A 253 10.49 11.27 -8.80
C ALA A 253 10.32 11.05 -10.32
N PRO A 254 11.04 11.78 -11.17
CA PRO A 254 10.94 11.63 -12.63
C PRO A 254 11.27 10.22 -13.12
N SER A 255 12.14 9.50 -12.41
CA SER A 255 12.46 8.09 -12.68
C SER A 255 11.31 7.11 -12.43
N ALA A 256 10.28 7.49 -11.66
CA ALA A 256 9.10 6.67 -11.42
C ALA A 256 8.23 6.59 -12.67
N THR A 257 8.38 5.51 -13.44
CA THR A 257 7.71 5.32 -14.73
C THR A 257 6.58 4.32 -14.69
N TYR A 258 6.46 3.53 -13.61
CA TYR A 258 5.41 2.53 -13.44
C TYR A 258 4.73 2.69 -12.09
N LEU A 259 3.40 2.61 -12.12
CA LEU A 259 2.55 2.66 -10.93
C LEU A 259 1.63 1.44 -10.94
N TYR A 260 1.82 0.57 -9.96
CA TYR A 260 0.96 -0.57 -9.70
C TYR A 260 0.01 -0.20 -8.57
N ILE A 261 -1.30 -0.41 -8.77
CA ILE A 261 -2.33 -0.08 -7.80
C ILE A 261 -3.07 -1.35 -7.40
N ASP A 262 -2.80 -1.84 -6.20
CA ASP A 262 -3.53 -2.92 -5.53
C ASP A 262 -4.34 -2.40 -4.35
N LYS A 263 -5.13 -1.38 -4.63
CA LYS A 263 -5.98 -0.69 -3.68
C LYS A 263 -7.19 -0.10 -4.39
N HIS A 264 -8.36 -0.16 -3.77
CA HIS A 264 -9.50 0.59 -4.28
C HIS A 264 -9.24 2.08 -4.15
N MET A 265 -9.11 2.76 -5.27
CA MET A 265 -8.87 4.21 -5.35
C MET A 265 -9.86 4.85 -6.32
N GLN A 266 -10.34 6.03 -5.97
CA GLN A 266 -11.31 6.78 -6.79
C GLN A 266 -10.94 8.26 -6.83
N ASP A 267 -11.42 8.94 -7.85
CA ASP A 267 -11.41 10.37 -8.01
C ASP A 267 -10.03 11.02 -7.75
N HIS A 268 -10.04 11.97 -6.84
CA HIS A 268 -8.87 12.77 -6.47
C HIS A 268 -7.66 11.94 -6.03
N GLY A 269 -7.88 10.89 -5.22
CA GLY A 269 -6.79 10.02 -4.75
C GLY A 269 -6.12 9.24 -5.88
N LEU A 270 -6.92 8.69 -6.79
CA LEU A 270 -6.43 7.98 -7.97
C LEU A 270 -5.65 8.94 -8.88
N PHE A 271 -6.21 10.11 -9.17
CA PHE A 271 -5.56 11.10 -10.02
C PHE A 271 -4.22 11.56 -9.42
N GLN A 272 -4.15 11.81 -8.12
CA GLN A 272 -2.90 12.16 -7.46
C GLN A 272 -1.82 11.07 -7.57
N ALA A 273 -2.21 9.80 -7.47
CA ALA A 273 -1.29 8.67 -7.64
C ALA A 273 -0.77 8.60 -9.08
N ILE A 274 -1.66 8.71 -10.06
CA ILE A 274 -1.33 8.67 -11.49
C ILE A 274 -0.35 9.79 -11.87
N CYS A 275 -0.55 11.00 -11.35
CA CYS A 275 0.34 12.14 -11.58
C CYS A 275 1.77 11.95 -11.01
N ARG A 276 2.10 10.80 -10.43
CA ARG A 276 3.48 10.50 -10.01
C ARG A 276 4.35 9.93 -11.13
N VAL A 277 3.74 9.30 -12.14
CA VAL A 277 4.44 8.56 -13.19
C VAL A 277 4.34 9.17 -14.59
N ASN A 278 3.74 10.35 -14.72
CA ASN A 278 3.60 11.07 -15.99
C ASN A 278 4.63 12.20 -16.18
N ARG A 279 5.72 12.18 -15.42
CA ARG A 279 6.72 13.22 -15.45
C ARG A 279 7.79 12.95 -16.49
N LEU A 280 8.30 14.02 -17.08
CA LEU A 280 9.47 13.96 -17.93
C LEU A 280 10.69 13.62 -17.07
N ASP A 281 11.40 12.62 -17.52
CA ASP A 281 12.73 12.27 -17.03
C ASP A 281 13.72 12.90 -18.03
N GLY A 282 14.39 13.97 -17.60
CA GLY A 282 15.21 14.83 -18.43
C GLY A 282 16.32 14.16 -19.21
#